data_fbc579220237349477b5af64d745266a
#
_entry.id   fbc579220237349477b5af64d745266a
#
_cell.length_a   1.000
_cell.length_b   1.000
_cell.length_c   1.000
_cell.angle_alpha   90.00
_cell.angle_beta   90.00
_cell.angle_gamma   90.00
#
_symmetry.space_group_name_H-M   'P 1'
#
loop_
_entity.id
_entity.type
_entity.pdbx_description
1 polymer ?
#
loop_
_entity_poly.entity_id
_entity_poly.type
_entity_poly.pdbx_seq_one_letter_code
_entity_poly.pdbx_strand_id
1 'polypeptide(L)'
;MKRTLALALAAFAGAAFAQTQGVTKTEIVIGTAQDLSGPIVALSKPAVNGMRMRVDEINEAGGIHGRKLKLVVEDHGYDPKKAVLAAQKMIQKDRIFAFVGSIGTPPAMAVMPILFEKNIPHLFPLTAARQMHEPLHKLKFALNATYYDQVRAGLKYLVKAKGLKRVCVIHQDDDYGQEIMEGGAAALKELGMGY
;
A
#
# COMPACT_ATOMS: atom_id res chain seq x y z
N MET A 1 -53.54 -4.87 -39.20
CA MET A 1 -52.22 -4.26 -39.27
C MET A 1 -51.97 -3.33 -38.10
N LYS A 2 -51.94 -3.83 -36.86
CA LYS A 2 -51.65 -3.02 -35.62
C LYS A 2 -50.90 -3.80 -34.53
N ARG A 3 -50.11 -4.83 -34.86
CA ARG A 3 -49.39 -5.66 -33.86
C ARG A 3 -47.90 -5.85 -34.07
N THR A 4 -47.25 -5.13 -35.00
CA THR A 4 -45.84 -5.33 -35.36
C THR A 4 -44.93 -4.15 -35.01
N LEU A 5 -45.41 -3.15 -34.25
CA LEU A 5 -44.60 -1.97 -33.89
C LEU A 5 -44.10 -1.93 -32.45
N ALA A 6 -44.36 -2.97 -31.64
CA ALA A 6 -44.03 -2.98 -30.21
C ALA A 6 -42.75 -3.77 -29.87
N LEU A 7 -42.08 -4.42 -30.82
CA LEU A 7 -40.89 -5.25 -30.55
C LEU A 7 -39.53 -4.60 -30.89
N ALA A 8 -39.52 -3.37 -31.41
CA ALA A 8 -38.27 -2.71 -31.81
C ALA A 8 -37.67 -1.74 -30.73
N LEU A 9 -38.36 -1.55 -29.60
CA LEU A 9 -37.89 -0.63 -28.54
C LEU A 9 -37.18 -1.28 -27.37
N ALA A 10 -37.03 -2.61 -27.33
CA ALA A 10 -36.43 -3.33 -26.21
C ALA A 10 -34.93 -3.69 -26.40
N ALA A 11 -34.31 -3.32 -27.52
CA ALA A 11 -32.92 -3.74 -27.85
C ALA A 11 -31.85 -2.68 -27.54
N PHE A 12 -32.19 -1.53 -26.94
CA PHE A 12 -31.21 -0.54 -26.46
C PHE A 12 -31.13 -0.53 -24.93
N ALA A 13 -31.19 -1.69 -24.28
CA ALA A 13 -30.62 -1.85 -22.95
C ALA A 13 -29.07 -1.79 -23.13
N GLY A 14 -28.55 -0.55 -23.22
CA GLY A 14 -27.12 -0.30 -23.34
C GLY A 14 -26.39 -1.06 -22.25
N ALA A 15 -25.46 -1.90 -22.63
CA ALA A 15 -24.48 -2.45 -21.71
C ALA A 15 -23.83 -1.26 -20.98
N ALA A 16 -24.36 -0.93 -19.80
CA ALA A 16 -23.69 -0.04 -18.87
C ALA A 16 -22.41 -0.76 -18.49
N PHE A 17 -21.34 -0.52 -19.22
CA PHE A 17 -20.01 -0.91 -18.79
C PHE A 17 -19.83 -0.26 -17.42
N ALA A 18 -19.88 -1.09 -16.38
CA ALA A 18 -19.62 -0.62 -15.03
C ALA A 18 -18.24 0.05 -15.06
N GLN A 19 -18.24 1.37 -15.06
CA GLN A 19 -17.01 2.15 -15.13
C GLN A 19 -16.19 1.84 -13.89
N THR A 20 -15.03 1.22 -14.07
CA THR A 20 -14.11 0.94 -12.97
C THR A 20 -13.75 2.25 -12.28
N GLN A 21 -13.90 2.29 -10.95
CA GLN A 21 -13.58 3.49 -10.17
C GLN A 21 -12.15 3.95 -10.49
N GLY A 22 -11.97 5.25 -10.67
CA GLY A 22 -10.66 5.87 -10.94
C GLY A 22 -10.12 5.66 -12.35
N VAL A 23 -10.88 5.03 -13.24
CA VAL A 23 -10.49 4.84 -14.64
C VAL A 23 -11.52 5.49 -15.54
N THR A 24 -11.07 6.43 -16.37
CA THR A 24 -11.89 7.10 -17.39
C THR A 24 -11.35 6.79 -18.79
N LYS A 25 -11.91 7.42 -19.81
CA LYS A 25 -11.36 7.33 -21.17
C LYS A 25 -9.98 7.97 -21.33
N THR A 26 -9.64 8.92 -20.46
CA THR A 26 -8.44 9.76 -20.59
C THR A 26 -7.49 9.71 -19.38
N GLU A 27 -7.95 9.20 -18.23
CA GLU A 27 -7.21 9.26 -16.97
C GLU A 27 -7.35 7.99 -16.13
N ILE A 28 -6.29 7.64 -15.40
CA ILE A 28 -6.26 6.66 -14.32
C ILE A 28 -5.78 7.38 -13.05
N VAL A 29 -6.59 7.38 -11.99
CA VAL A 29 -6.27 8.05 -10.72
C VAL A 29 -5.72 7.04 -9.74
N ILE A 30 -4.50 7.27 -9.26
CA ILE A 30 -3.88 6.48 -8.18
C ILE A 30 -3.63 7.37 -6.96
N GLY A 31 -3.70 6.80 -5.76
CA GLY A 31 -3.50 7.54 -4.51
C GLY A 31 -2.35 6.99 -3.69
N THR A 32 -1.71 7.86 -2.93
CA THR A 32 -0.72 7.49 -1.93
C THR A 32 -0.87 8.36 -0.69
N ALA A 33 -0.76 7.76 0.49
CA ALA A 33 -0.68 8.50 1.75
C ALA A 33 0.73 8.37 2.33
N GLN A 34 1.33 9.49 2.68
CA GLN A 34 2.74 9.62 3.01
C GLN A 34 2.92 10.37 4.33
N ASP A 35 4.06 10.21 4.95
CA ASP A 35 4.47 11.06 6.07
C ASP A 35 5.26 12.27 5.53
N LEU A 36 4.58 13.38 5.31
CA LEU A 36 5.23 14.59 4.79
C LEU A 36 5.52 15.64 5.88
N SER A 37 5.00 15.44 7.08
CA SER A 37 5.12 16.36 8.22
C SER A 37 5.54 15.71 9.54
N GLY A 38 5.70 14.38 9.58
CA GLY A 38 6.00 13.59 10.76
C GLY A 38 7.44 13.05 10.82
N PRO A 39 7.65 11.99 11.63
CA PRO A 39 9.00 11.53 11.99
C PRO A 39 9.81 10.89 10.86
N ILE A 40 9.15 10.35 9.82
CA ILE A 40 9.85 9.67 8.72
C ILE A 40 9.78 10.43 7.39
N VAL A 41 9.59 11.75 7.46
CA VAL A 41 9.52 12.63 6.28
C VAL A 41 10.75 12.50 5.37
N ALA A 42 11.92 12.20 5.94
CA ALA A 42 13.17 12.00 5.19
C ALA A 42 13.11 10.78 4.24
N LEU A 43 12.27 9.79 4.52
CA LEU A 43 12.02 8.64 3.64
C LEU A 43 10.86 8.91 2.68
N SER A 44 9.82 9.58 3.15
CA SER A 44 8.60 9.81 2.38
C SER A 44 8.77 10.79 1.22
N LYS A 45 9.47 11.91 1.42
CA LYS A 45 9.69 12.90 0.36
C LYS A 45 10.41 12.33 -0.87
N PRO A 46 11.53 11.61 -0.75
CA PRO A 46 12.17 10.95 -1.88
C PRO A 46 11.25 9.92 -2.56
N ALA A 47 10.47 9.16 -1.79
CA ALA A 47 9.51 8.20 -2.34
C ALA A 47 8.44 8.89 -3.20
N VAL A 48 7.85 9.98 -2.71
CA VAL A 48 6.87 10.77 -3.47
C VAL A 48 7.51 11.36 -4.73
N ASN A 49 8.74 11.87 -4.64
CA ASN A 49 9.43 12.41 -5.80
C ASN A 49 9.68 11.32 -6.86
N GLY A 50 10.12 10.14 -6.47
CA GLY A 50 10.29 9.00 -7.38
C GLY A 50 8.97 8.57 -8.04
N MET A 51 7.87 8.54 -7.29
CA MET A 51 6.55 8.26 -7.84
C MET A 51 6.11 9.33 -8.86
N ARG A 52 6.32 10.62 -8.57
CA ARG A 52 6.02 11.71 -9.50
C ARG A 52 6.83 11.59 -10.78
N MET A 53 8.15 11.43 -10.66
CA MET A 53 9.03 11.23 -11.83
C MET A 53 8.53 10.08 -12.71
N ARG A 54 8.16 8.95 -12.10
CA ARG A 54 7.66 7.81 -12.87
C ARG A 54 6.31 8.07 -13.52
N VAL A 55 5.42 8.79 -12.84
CA VAL A 55 4.13 9.21 -13.42
C VAL A 55 4.35 10.16 -14.60
N ASP A 56 5.27 11.11 -14.47
CA ASP A 56 5.60 12.06 -15.53
C ASP A 56 6.19 11.33 -16.76
N GLU A 57 7.16 10.44 -16.59
CA GLU A 57 7.71 9.59 -17.66
C GLU A 57 6.62 8.81 -18.41
N ILE A 58 5.71 8.15 -17.66
CA ILE A 58 4.59 7.41 -18.27
C ILE A 58 3.69 8.34 -19.06
N ASN A 59 3.43 9.52 -18.51
CA ASN A 59 2.56 10.51 -19.13
C ASN A 59 3.17 11.14 -20.37
N GLU A 60 4.48 11.41 -20.37
CA GLU A 60 5.23 11.89 -21.55
C GLU A 60 5.24 10.84 -22.67
N ALA A 61 5.38 9.57 -22.30
CA ALA A 61 5.31 8.46 -23.26
C ALA A 61 3.89 8.16 -23.80
N GLY A 62 2.89 9.00 -23.48
CA GLY A 62 1.51 8.84 -23.98
C GLY A 62 0.53 8.19 -23.00
N GLY A 63 0.98 7.86 -21.78
CA GLY A 63 0.16 7.26 -20.74
C GLY A 63 -0.04 5.76 -20.89
N ILE A 64 -1.01 5.20 -20.20
CA ILE A 64 -1.35 3.77 -20.23
C ILE A 64 -2.55 3.57 -21.16
N HIS A 65 -2.32 3.00 -22.30
CA HIS A 65 -3.33 2.87 -23.37
C HIS A 65 -4.03 4.21 -23.69
N GLY A 66 -3.25 5.29 -23.80
CA GLY A 66 -3.74 6.63 -24.06
C GLY A 66 -4.35 7.36 -22.87
N ARG A 67 -4.30 6.78 -21.65
CA ARG A 67 -4.79 7.40 -20.41
C ARG A 67 -3.63 7.96 -19.62
N LYS A 68 -3.73 9.21 -19.19
CA LYS A 68 -2.75 9.82 -18.28
C LYS A 68 -2.91 9.27 -16.88
N LEU A 69 -1.80 9.04 -16.17
CA LEU A 69 -1.80 8.77 -14.74
C LEU A 69 -1.92 10.07 -13.96
N LYS A 70 -2.78 10.08 -12.94
CA LYS A 70 -2.88 11.15 -11.96
C LYS A 70 -2.55 10.61 -10.59
N LEU A 71 -1.51 11.14 -9.97
CA LEU A 71 -1.11 10.79 -8.61
C LEU A 71 -1.71 11.78 -7.61
N VAL A 72 -2.54 11.27 -6.69
CA VAL A 72 -3.04 12.01 -5.53
C VAL A 72 -2.15 11.68 -4.34
N VAL A 73 -1.62 12.70 -3.67
CA VAL A 73 -0.74 12.55 -2.50
C VAL A 73 -1.39 13.22 -1.31
N GLU A 74 -1.53 12.48 -0.20
CA GLU A 74 -2.05 12.97 1.07
C GLU A 74 -1.00 12.80 2.17
N ASP A 75 -0.98 13.74 3.11
CA ASP A 75 -0.12 13.70 4.29
C ASP A 75 -0.88 13.09 5.48
N HIS A 76 -0.29 12.09 6.13
CA HIS A 76 -0.82 11.53 7.37
C HIS A 76 0.08 11.78 8.59
N GLY A 77 1.27 12.35 8.41
CA GLY A 77 2.18 12.65 9.53
C GLY A 77 2.51 11.44 10.41
N TYR A 78 2.52 10.22 9.84
CA TYR A 78 2.68 8.93 10.52
C TYR A 78 1.54 8.57 11.49
N ASP A 79 0.41 9.27 11.44
CA ASP A 79 -0.77 9.03 12.29
C ASP A 79 -1.77 8.10 11.59
N PRO A 80 -2.09 6.91 12.17
CA PRO A 80 -3.05 5.98 11.58
C PRO A 80 -4.46 6.56 11.37
N LYS A 81 -4.93 7.45 12.27
CA LYS A 81 -6.24 8.09 12.14
C LYS A 81 -6.28 9.06 10.96
N LYS A 82 -5.22 9.85 10.80
CA LYS A 82 -5.07 10.73 9.64
C LYS A 82 -4.95 9.94 8.34
N ALA A 83 -4.24 8.79 8.36
CA ALA A 83 -4.15 7.91 7.20
C ALA A 83 -5.54 7.37 6.77
N VAL A 84 -6.38 7.00 7.73
CA VAL A 84 -7.79 6.59 7.47
C VAL A 84 -8.56 7.73 6.80
N LEU A 85 -8.47 8.95 7.32
CA LEU A 85 -9.15 10.13 6.75
C LEU A 85 -8.65 10.42 5.33
N ALA A 86 -7.34 10.34 5.10
CA ALA A 86 -6.73 10.50 3.78
C ALA A 86 -7.22 9.42 2.80
N ALA A 87 -7.27 8.16 3.20
CA ALA A 87 -7.78 7.07 2.39
C ALA A 87 -9.27 7.27 2.06
N GLN A 88 -10.10 7.64 3.03
CA GLN A 88 -11.52 7.94 2.80
C GLN A 88 -11.72 9.07 1.79
N LYS A 89 -10.96 10.17 1.92
CA LYS A 89 -10.98 11.28 0.97
C LYS A 89 -10.62 10.79 -0.44
N MET A 90 -9.51 10.07 -0.57
CA MET A 90 -9.05 9.56 -1.87
C MET A 90 -10.06 8.60 -2.51
N ILE A 91 -10.70 7.73 -1.72
CA ILE A 91 -11.72 6.80 -2.22
C ILE A 91 -13.00 7.53 -2.64
N GLN A 92 -13.51 8.43 -1.78
CA GLN A 92 -14.84 9.02 -1.98
C GLN A 92 -14.81 10.23 -2.91
N LYS A 93 -13.81 11.13 -2.74
CA LYS A 93 -13.72 12.39 -3.48
C LYS A 93 -12.84 12.26 -4.72
N ASP A 94 -11.63 11.74 -4.56
CA ASP A 94 -10.67 11.66 -5.66
C ASP A 94 -10.90 10.41 -6.53
N ARG A 95 -11.72 9.46 -6.05
CA ARG A 95 -12.14 8.26 -6.78
C ARG A 95 -10.96 7.43 -7.29
N ILE A 96 -9.97 7.18 -6.45
CA ILE A 96 -8.77 6.42 -6.84
C ILE A 96 -9.10 5.00 -7.32
N PHE A 97 -8.34 4.54 -8.32
CA PHE A 97 -8.35 3.16 -8.80
C PHE A 97 -7.56 2.22 -7.88
N ALA A 98 -6.38 2.67 -7.42
CA ALA A 98 -5.50 1.91 -6.56
C ALA A 98 -4.81 2.82 -5.53
N PHE A 99 -4.47 2.23 -4.38
CA PHE A 99 -3.68 2.87 -3.33
C PHE A 99 -2.25 2.31 -3.42
N VAL A 100 -1.26 3.17 -3.72
CA VAL A 100 0.07 2.75 -4.18
C VAL A 100 1.16 3.34 -3.31
N GLY A 101 2.12 2.52 -2.88
CA GLY A 101 3.38 2.98 -2.28
C GLY A 101 3.21 3.81 -1.00
N SER A 102 2.10 3.68 -0.27
CA SER A 102 1.92 4.35 1.02
C SER A 102 2.98 3.94 2.03
N ILE A 103 3.31 4.81 2.99
CA ILE A 103 4.41 4.53 3.92
C ILE A 103 3.93 4.33 5.36
N GLY A 104 4.63 3.46 6.09
CA GLY A 104 4.43 3.22 7.52
C GLY A 104 3.55 2.03 7.84
N THR A 105 3.98 1.21 8.81
CA THR A 105 3.24 0.01 9.20
C THR A 105 1.90 0.34 9.87
N PRO A 106 1.83 1.14 10.94
CA PRO A 106 0.55 1.46 11.56
C PRO A 106 -0.43 2.17 10.62
N PRO A 107 -0.03 3.17 9.80
CA PRO A 107 -0.90 3.75 8.79
C PRO A 107 -1.40 2.74 7.76
N ALA A 108 -0.53 1.85 7.25
CA ALA A 108 -0.89 0.84 6.26
C ALA A 108 -1.91 -0.17 6.82
N MET A 109 -1.72 -0.62 8.07
CA MET A 109 -2.67 -1.53 8.74
C MET A 109 -4.04 -0.87 8.93
N ALA A 110 -4.07 0.41 9.32
CA ALA A 110 -5.31 1.14 9.57
C ALA A 110 -6.14 1.36 8.29
N VAL A 111 -5.51 1.56 7.12
CA VAL A 111 -6.22 1.82 5.87
C VAL A 111 -6.67 0.54 5.15
N MET A 112 -6.01 -0.57 5.38
CA MET A 112 -6.23 -1.83 4.66
C MET A 112 -7.70 -2.30 4.66
N PRO A 113 -8.41 -2.35 5.80
CA PRO A 113 -9.80 -2.79 5.82
C PRO A 113 -10.71 -1.92 4.94
N ILE A 114 -10.51 -0.61 4.95
CA ILE A 114 -11.31 0.35 4.18
C ILE A 114 -11.07 0.19 2.69
N LEU A 115 -9.81 0.01 2.29
CA LEU A 115 -9.45 -0.22 0.88
C LEU A 115 -10.11 -1.50 0.36
N PHE A 116 -10.05 -2.58 1.14
CA PHE A 116 -10.59 -3.87 0.72
C PHE A 116 -12.12 -3.89 0.67
N GLU A 117 -12.80 -3.24 1.63
CA GLU A 117 -14.25 -3.04 1.59
C GLU A 117 -14.70 -2.35 0.29
N LYS A 118 -13.92 -1.39 -0.18
CA LYS A 118 -14.20 -0.63 -1.40
C LYS A 118 -13.58 -1.23 -2.67
N ASN A 119 -13.02 -2.46 -2.59
CA ASN A 119 -12.34 -3.14 -3.69
C ASN A 119 -11.19 -2.33 -4.30
N ILE A 120 -10.47 -1.54 -3.50
CA ILE A 120 -9.29 -0.78 -3.91
C ILE A 120 -8.03 -1.62 -3.67
N PRO A 121 -7.22 -1.91 -4.69
CA PRO A 121 -5.94 -2.59 -4.50
C PRO A 121 -4.97 -1.76 -3.66
N HIS A 122 -4.32 -2.41 -2.69
CA HIS A 122 -3.21 -1.86 -1.91
C HIS A 122 -1.90 -2.39 -2.48
N LEU A 123 -1.22 -1.56 -3.24
CA LEU A 123 -0.06 -1.95 -4.05
C LEU A 123 1.23 -1.42 -3.42
N PHE A 124 2.13 -2.35 -3.09
CA PHE A 124 3.53 -2.06 -2.77
C PHE A 124 3.74 -0.99 -1.70
N PRO A 125 3.04 -1.05 -0.54
CA PRO A 125 3.29 -0.09 0.53
C PRO A 125 4.73 -0.20 1.03
N LEU A 126 5.28 0.92 1.47
CA LEU A 126 6.61 1.00 2.07
C LEU A 126 6.54 0.55 3.54
N THR A 127 6.20 -0.71 3.70
CA THR A 127 6.25 -1.50 4.93
C THR A 127 6.52 -2.95 4.59
N ALA A 128 7.22 -3.64 5.48
CA ALA A 128 7.53 -5.06 5.36
C ALA A 128 6.82 -5.90 6.43
N ALA A 129 5.70 -5.43 6.96
CA ALA A 129 4.92 -6.17 7.96
C ALA A 129 4.40 -7.49 7.40
N ARG A 130 4.38 -8.56 8.21
CA ARG A 130 3.83 -9.87 7.81
C ARG A 130 2.38 -9.79 7.37
N GLN A 131 1.61 -8.86 7.93
CA GLN A 131 0.23 -8.59 7.55
C GLN A 131 0.07 -8.18 6.09
N MET A 132 1.15 -7.76 5.42
CA MET A 132 1.15 -7.53 3.96
C MET A 132 1.21 -8.83 3.17
N HIS A 133 1.57 -9.94 3.78
CA HIS A 133 1.65 -11.27 3.17
C HIS A 133 0.51 -12.18 3.64
N GLU A 134 0.21 -12.14 4.93
CA GLU A 134 -0.72 -13.04 5.61
C GLU A 134 -1.84 -12.26 6.33
N PRO A 135 -3.09 -12.79 6.31
CA PRO A 135 -3.56 -13.83 5.39
C PRO A 135 -3.53 -13.36 3.93
N LEU A 136 -3.49 -14.28 2.96
CA LEU A 136 -3.54 -13.93 1.54
C LEU A 136 -4.84 -13.18 1.21
N HIS A 137 -4.71 -12.13 0.41
CA HIS A 137 -5.86 -11.34 -0.05
C HIS A 137 -5.63 -10.84 -1.48
N LYS A 138 -6.66 -10.94 -2.33
CA LYS A 138 -6.59 -10.63 -3.77
C LYS A 138 -6.24 -9.17 -4.12
N LEU A 139 -6.39 -8.26 -3.16
CA LEU A 139 -6.13 -6.82 -3.34
C LEU A 139 -4.87 -6.34 -2.61
N LYS A 140 -4.08 -7.26 -2.06
CA LYS A 140 -2.91 -6.95 -1.24
C LYS A 140 -1.63 -7.42 -1.92
N PHE A 141 -0.71 -6.49 -2.19
CA PHE A 141 0.54 -6.77 -2.89
C PHE A 141 1.72 -6.16 -2.12
N ALA A 142 2.52 -7.02 -1.50
CA ALA A 142 3.68 -6.61 -0.73
C ALA A 142 4.86 -6.23 -1.64
N LEU A 143 5.78 -5.41 -1.10
CA LEU A 143 7.00 -5.00 -1.79
C LEU A 143 8.24 -5.78 -1.32
N ASN A 144 8.35 -6.02 -0.01
CA ASN A 144 9.58 -6.51 0.63
C ASN A 144 9.35 -7.85 1.33
N ALA A 145 10.41 -8.60 1.59
CA ALA A 145 10.42 -9.67 2.58
C ALA A 145 10.04 -9.09 3.96
N THR A 146 9.45 -9.92 4.83
CA THR A 146 8.91 -9.45 6.11
C THR A 146 9.99 -8.89 7.04
N TYR A 147 9.65 -7.92 7.88
CA TYR A 147 10.56 -7.44 8.93
C TYR A 147 11.01 -8.57 9.84
N TYR A 148 10.07 -9.45 10.21
CA TYR A 148 10.36 -10.64 10.99
C TYR A 148 11.49 -11.47 10.37
N ASP A 149 11.41 -11.82 9.09
CA ASP A 149 12.42 -12.63 8.41
C ASP A 149 13.73 -11.88 8.21
N GLN A 150 13.67 -10.58 7.90
CA GLN A 150 14.86 -9.74 7.74
C GLN A 150 15.66 -9.66 9.05
N VAL A 151 14.98 -9.37 10.17
CA VAL A 151 15.63 -9.28 11.49
C VAL A 151 16.13 -10.64 11.93
N ARG A 152 15.33 -11.68 11.77
CA ARG A 152 15.71 -13.05 12.13
C ARG A 152 16.96 -13.52 11.37
N ALA A 153 17.00 -13.32 10.07
CA ALA A 153 18.16 -13.67 9.24
C ALA A 153 19.38 -12.81 9.54
N GLY A 154 19.21 -11.49 9.58
CA GLY A 154 20.26 -10.53 9.83
C GLY A 154 20.90 -10.71 11.21
N LEU A 155 20.11 -10.91 12.24
CA LEU A 155 20.61 -11.13 13.60
C LEU A 155 21.39 -12.45 13.71
N LYS A 156 20.91 -13.54 13.12
CA LYS A 156 21.63 -14.83 13.07
C LYS A 156 23.00 -14.67 12.40
N TYR A 157 23.05 -13.93 11.30
CA TYR A 157 24.31 -13.63 10.63
C TYR A 157 25.24 -12.83 11.51
N LEU A 158 24.78 -11.72 12.12
CA LEU A 158 25.60 -10.83 12.94
C LEU A 158 26.14 -11.54 14.20
N VAL A 159 25.31 -12.31 14.89
CA VAL A 159 25.73 -13.09 16.07
C VAL A 159 26.88 -14.02 15.70
N LYS A 160 26.78 -14.77 14.60
CA LYS A 160 27.84 -15.68 14.14
C LYS A 160 29.08 -14.93 13.67
N ALA A 161 28.92 -13.93 12.79
CA ALA A 161 30.02 -13.23 12.16
C ALA A 161 30.82 -12.35 13.14
N LYS A 162 30.17 -11.81 14.19
CA LYS A 162 30.78 -10.94 15.18
C LYS A 162 31.01 -11.60 16.54
N GLY A 163 30.60 -12.83 16.72
CA GLY A 163 30.72 -13.55 18.00
C GLY A 163 29.94 -12.88 19.15
N LEU A 164 28.80 -12.26 18.84
CA LEU A 164 28.02 -11.50 19.83
C LEU A 164 27.48 -12.42 20.91
N LYS A 165 27.61 -12.01 22.17
CA LYS A 165 27.14 -12.76 23.35
C LYS A 165 25.87 -12.17 23.96
N ARG A 166 25.58 -10.91 23.65
CA ARG A 166 24.40 -10.16 24.15
C ARG A 166 23.85 -9.31 23.04
N VAL A 167 22.52 -9.25 22.95
CA VAL A 167 21.78 -8.45 21.98
C VAL A 167 20.74 -7.62 22.73
N CYS A 168 20.59 -6.36 22.37
CA CYS A 168 19.53 -5.48 22.85
C CYS A 168 18.72 -4.99 21.66
N VAL A 169 17.42 -4.83 21.82
CA VAL A 169 16.52 -4.26 20.84
C VAL A 169 15.90 -2.99 21.40
N ILE A 170 15.94 -1.92 20.60
CA ILE A 170 15.15 -0.71 20.82
C ILE A 170 14.13 -0.67 19.68
N HIS A 171 12.88 -0.64 20.00
CA HIS A 171 11.78 -0.68 19.02
C HIS A 171 10.68 0.31 19.34
N GLN A 172 9.84 0.64 18.37
CA GLN A 172 8.60 1.38 18.58
C GLN A 172 7.59 0.49 19.31
N ASP A 173 6.73 1.08 20.13
CA ASP A 173 5.61 0.38 20.77
C ASP A 173 4.38 0.40 19.83
N ASP A 174 4.51 -0.31 18.70
CA ASP A 174 3.49 -0.43 17.67
C ASP A 174 3.69 -1.70 16.81
N ASP A 175 2.84 -1.89 15.78
CA ASP A 175 2.90 -3.04 14.87
C ASP A 175 4.26 -3.19 14.18
N TYR A 176 4.96 -2.10 13.89
CA TYR A 176 6.30 -2.15 13.29
C TYR A 176 7.32 -2.70 14.28
N GLY A 177 7.34 -2.16 15.49
CA GLY A 177 8.29 -2.59 16.51
C GLY A 177 8.04 -4.01 16.99
N GLN A 178 6.79 -4.46 17.04
CA GLN A 178 6.42 -5.82 17.36
C GLN A 178 7.03 -6.83 16.37
N GLU A 179 6.98 -6.56 15.08
CA GLU A 179 7.61 -7.38 14.03
C GLU A 179 9.13 -7.51 14.23
N ILE A 180 9.80 -6.42 14.58
CA ILE A 180 11.25 -6.39 14.86
C ILE A 180 11.57 -7.25 16.08
N MET A 181 10.81 -7.06 17.16
CA MET A 181 11.01 -7.78 18.42
C MET A 181 10.80 -9.29 18.24
N GLU A 182 9.74 -9.70 17.59
CA GLU A 182 9.43 -11.11 17.37
C GLU A 182 10.48 -11.80 16.48
N GLY A 183 10.92 -11.14 15.41
CA GLY A 183 11.99 -11.63 14.54
C GLY A 183 13.32 -11.80 15.30
N GLY A 184 13.63 -10.85 16.17
CA GLY A 184 14.80 -10.90 17.06
C GLY A 184 14.72 -12.06 18.06
N ALA A 185 13.60 -12.19 18.75
CA ALA A 185 13.35 -13.27 19.70
C ALA A 185 13.47 -14.66 19.06
N ALA A 186 12.89 -14.81 17.85
CA ALA A 186 12.99 -16.07 17.10
C ALA A 186 14.44 -16.41 16.73
N ALA A 187 15.22 -15.42 16.28
CA ALA A 187 16.64 -15.61 15.96
C ALA A 187 17.45 -16.06 17.17
N LEU A 188 17.26 -15.40 18.32
CA LEU A 188 17.98 -15.74 19.56
C LEU A 188 17.60 -17.12 20.06
N LYS A 189 16.33 -17.48 20.04
CA LYS A 189 15.85 -18.82 20.37
C LYS A 189 16.51 -19.91 19.52
N GLU A 190 16.61 -19.71 18.20
CA GLU A 190 17.27 -20.64 17.28
C GLU A 190 18.80 -20.75 17.52
N LEU A 191 19.40 -19.73 18.08
CA LEU A 191 20.82 -19.69 18.44
C LEU A 191 21.10 -20.22 19.87
N GLY A 192 20.05 -20.61 20.62
CA GLY A 192 20.18 -21.04 22.02
C GLY A 192 20.55 -19.89 22.96
N MET A 193 20.27 -18.65 22.59
CA MET A 193 20.53 -17.45 23.37
C MET A 193 19.26 -16.97 24.08
N GLY A 194 19.40 -16.40 25.29
CA GLY A 194 18.31 -15.71 25.98
C GLY A 194 17.98 -14.36 25.34
N TYR A 195 16.76 -13.91 25.58
CA TYR A 195 16.25 -12.59 25.17
C TYR A 195 16.19 -11.66 26.37
#